data_2ebac0ad63101ea0872b8f1708af510b
#
_entry.id   2ebac0ad63101ea0872b8f1708af510b
#
_cell.length_a   1.000
_cell.length_b   1.000
_cell.length_c   1.000
_cell.angle_alpha   90.00
_cell.angle_beta   90.00
_cell.angle_gamma   90.00
#
_symmetry.space_group_name_H-M   'P 1'
#
loop_
_entity.id
_entity.type
_entity.pdbx_description
1 polymer ?
#
loop_
_entity_poly.entity_id
_entity_poly.type
_entity_poly.pdbx_seq_one_letter_code
_entity_poly.pdbx_strand_id
1 'polypeptide(L)'
;MAIEALLSSYPRSRPSLGPAQAAIYAEQYKLNREGGSVADGAAQKLEQWMHRKVAACDGGPILELGAGTLNHLRFERGGEPYDIVEPFRQLYAGNPELARIRNAYDSVTEVPADSRYRRIVSIAVLEHLTDLPRDLACAALRLDADGVFQAGIPSEGGFLWWLGWRGATGLAYFLRTGLDYGVVMRHEHVNKAKEIEALVRLLFAQVSVSRFPTPFHQLSFYAYLEARRPRRDLAEQWLEKYR
;
A
#
# COMPACT_ATOMS: atom_id res chain seq x y z
N MET A 1 -18.68 -0.10 11.59
CA MET A 1 -18.04 1.14 12.11
C MET A 1 -18.62 2.30 11.32
N ALA A 2 -19.11 3.35 11.98
CA ALA A 2 -19.55 4.55 11.28
C ALA A 2 -18.35 5.22 10.61
N ILE A 3 -18.52 5.72 9.39
CA ILE A 3 -17.43 6.32 8.60
C ILE A 3 -16.83 7.54 9.32
N GLU A 4 -17.64 8.32 10.02
CA GLU A 4 -17.19 9.47 10.80
C GLU A 4 -16.24 9.08 11.94
N ALA A 5 -16.53 7.99 12.65
CA ALA A 5 -15.65 7.45 13.69
C ALA A 5 -14.33 6.92 13.11
N LEU A 6 -14.36 6.35 11.89
CA LEU A 6 -13.16 5.96 11.18
C LEU A 6 -12.32 7.19 10.81
N LEU A 7 -12.92 8.20 10.22
CA LEU A 7 -12.24 9.41 9.79
C LEU A 7 -11.64 10.19 10.98
N SER A 8 -12.34 10.25 12.13
CA SER A 8 -11.83 10.92 13.34
C SER A 8 -10.63 10.20 14.00
N SER A 9 -10.36 8.95 13.61
CA SER A 9 -9.19 8.20 14.09
C SER A 9 -7.89 8.54 13.36
N TYR A 10 -7.92 9.44 12.38
CA TYR A 10 -6.74 9.87 11.62
C TYR A 10 -6.32 11.31 11.99
N PRO A 11 -5.01 11.64 11.89
CA PRO A 11 -3.93 10.73 11.55
C PRO A 11 -3.64 9.71 12.67
N ARG A 12 -3.24 8.51 12.30
CA ARG A 12 -2.86 7.43 13.22
C ARG A 12 -1.39 7.55 13.61
N SER A 13 -1.08 7.11 14.84
CA SER A 13 0.30 6.90 15.27
C SER A 13 0.64 5.41 15.23
N ARG A 14 1.89 5.10 14.91
CA ARG A 14 2.40 3.73 15.02
C ARG A 14 2.58 3.36 16.48
N PRO A 15 2.07 2.22 16.99
CA PRO A 15 2.36 1.75 18.32
C PRO A 15 3.88 1.62 18.52
N SER A 16 4.40 2.04 19.67
CA SER A 16 5.85 1.98 19.94
C SER A 16 6.35 0.54 19.99
N LEU A 17 7.52 0.30 19.42
CA LEU A 17 8.27 -0.95 19.60
C LEU A 17 9.04 -0.92 20.93
N GLY A 18 9.07 -2.06 21.62
CA GLY A 18 9.99 -2.22 22.74
C GLY A 18 11.46 -2.19 22.28
N PRO A 19 12.44 -1.92 23.16
CA PRO A 19 13.84 -1.76 22.76
C PRO A 19 14.40 -2.94 21.96
N ALA A 20 14.06 -4.18 22.36
CA ALA A 20 14.52 -5.39 21.67
C ALA A 20 13.91 -5.51 20.25
N GLN A 21 12.58 -5.26 20.11
CA GLN A 21 11.93 -5.27 18.80
C GLN A 21 12.44 -4.13 17.91
N ALA A 22 12.66 -2.94 18.48
CA ALA A 22 13.18 -1.78 17.75
C ALA A 22 14.57 -2.04 17.16
N ALA A 23 15.46 -2.68 17.93
CA ALA A 23 16.81 -3.04 17.46
C ALA A 23 16.75 -4.03 16.29
N ILE A 24 15.97 -5.10 16.42
CA ILE A 24 15.80 -6.10 15.34
C ILE A 24 15.12 -5.49 14.12
N TYR A 25 14.10 -4.65 14.33
CA TYR A 25 13.42 -3.95 13.25
C TYR A 25 14.37 -3.05 12.47
N ALA A 26 15.20 -2.26 13.15
CA ALA A 26 16.20 -1.40 12.52
C ALA A 26 17.23 -2.20 11.72
N GLU A 27 17.68 -3.36 12.24
CA GLU A 27 18.60 -4.25 11.54
C GLU A 27 17.95 -4.86 10.29
N GLN A 28 16.73 -5.39 10.40
CA GLN A 28 16.00 -5.92 9.25
C GLN A 28 15.69 -4.86 8.19
N TYR A 29 15.33 -3.66 8.64
CA TYR A 29 15.10 -2.53 7.75
C TYR A 29 16.38 -2.15 6.99
N LYS A 30 17.55 -2.23 7.65
CA LYS A 30 18.88 -2.03 7.04
C LYS A 30 19.19 -3.14 6.02
N LEU A 31 18.99 -4.42 6.39
CA LEU A 31 19.20 -5.57 5.49
C LEU A 31 18.32 -5.51 4.24
N ASN A 32 17.04 -5.11 4.39
CA ASN A 32 16.15 -4.93 3.25
C ASN A 32 16.64 -3.79 2.32
N ARG A 33 17.27 -2.76 2.86
CA ARG A 33 17.90 -1.67 2.09
C ARG A 33 19.13 -2.14 1.31
N GLU A 34 19.87 -3.10 1.84
CA GLU A 34 21.10 -3.66 1.23
C GLU A 34 20.81 -4.78 0.23
N GLY A 35 19.52 -5.01 -0.10
CA GLY A 35 19.10 -6.01 -1.10
C GLY A 35 19.01 -7.44 -0.57
N GLY A 36 19.12 -7.63 0.75
CA GLY A 36 19.10 -8.93 1.43
C GLY A 36 17.71 -9.37 1.90
N SER A 37 16.65 -9.17 1.10
CA SER A 37 15.31 -9.63 1.48
C SER A 37 15.23 -11.16 1.55
N VAL A 38 15.19 -11.72 2.76
CA VAL A 38 14.86 -13.12 3.03
C VAL A 38 13.35 -13.28 3.16
N ALA A 39 12.59 -12.86 2.14
CA ALA A 39 11.18 -13.23 2.09
C ALA A 39 11.09 -14.67 1.55
N ASP A 40 10.38 -15.55 2.29
CA ASP A 40 10.13 -16.91 1.83
C ASP A 40 9.53 -16.89 0.42
N GLY A 41 10.10 -17.67 -0.51
CA GLY A 41 9.70 -17.68 -1.91
C GLY A 41 8.20 -18.00 -2.12
N ALA A 42 7.54 -18.65 -1.15
CA ALA A 42 6.10 -18.88 -1.16
C ALA A 42 5.31 -17.58 -0.90
N ALA A 43 5.69 -16.77 0.09
CA ALA A 43 5.05 -15.49 0.39
C ALA A 43 5.20 -14.53 -0.79
N GLN A 44 6.39 -14.44 -1.39
CA GLN A 44 6.61 -13.63 -2.60
C GLN A 44 5.76 -14.07 -3.79
N LYS A 45 5.58 -15.39 -4.01
CA LYS A 45 4.70 -15.90 -5.08
C LYS A 45 3.24 -15.51 -4.86
N LEU A 46 2.78 -15.52 -3.61
CA LEU A 46 1.42 -15.09 -3.27
C LEU A 46 1.25 -13.57 -3.47
N GLU A 47 2.23 -12.78 -3.07
CA GLU A 47 2.25 -11.32 -3.25
C GLU A 47 2.23 -10.92 -4.73
N GLN A 48 2.89 -11.69 -5.61
CA GLN A 48 2.85 -11.48 -7.06
C GLN A 48 1.42 -11.49 -7.64
N TRP A 49 0.46 -12.11 -6.96
CA TRP A 49 -0.94 -12.05 -7.39
C TRP A 49 -1.46 -10.60 -7.40
N MET A 50 -1.13 -9.79 -6.39
CA MET A 50 -1.51 -8.38 -6.33
C MET A 50 -0.89 -7.60 -7.49
N HIS A 51 0.42 -7.76 -7.72
CA HIS A 51 1.12 -7.10 -8.83
C HIS A 51 0.50 -7.44 -10.19
N ARG A 52 0.21 -8.73 -10.45
CA ARG A 52 -0.42 -9.16 -11.69
C ARG A 52 -1.83 -8.62 -11.87
N LYS A 53 -2.59 -8.50 -10.79
CA LYS A 53 -3.95 -7.92 -10.84
C LYS A 53 -3.90 -6.43 -11.18
N VAL A 54 -2.99 -5.69 -10.59
CA VAL A 54 -2.80 -4.26 -10.86
C VAL A 54 -2.30 -4.05 -12.30
N ALA A 55 -1.31 -4.81 -12.75
CA ALA A 55 -0.73 -4.70 -14.09
C ALA A 55 -1.64 -5.23 -15.23
N ALA A 56 -2.76 -5.86 -14.92
CA ALA A 56 -3.72 -6.34 -15.92
C ALA A 56 -4.49 -5.20 -16.62
N CYS A 57 -4.38 -3.97 -16.13
CA CYS A 57 -5.01 -2.77 -16.69
C CYS A 57 -3.97 -1.97 -17.47
N ASP A 58 -4.26 -1.64 -18.72
CA ASP A 58 -3.36 -0.87 -19.58
C ASP A 58 -3.68 0.65 -19.49
N GLY A 59 -2.69 1.45 -19.88
CA GLY A 59 -2.80 2.89 -20.08
C GLY A 59 -2.09 3.71 -19.01
N GLY A 60 -1.51 4.82 -19.42
CA GLY A 60 -0.78 5.78 -18.61
C GLY A 60 -1.19 7.20 -18.95
N PRO A 61 -0.65 8.21 -18.26
CA PRO A 61 0.43 8.14 -17.25
C PRO A 61 0.04 7.46 -15.94
N ILE A 62 1.04 6.89 -15.28
CA ILE A 62 0.88 6.09 -14.05
C ILE A 62 1.56 6.80 -12.87
N LEU A 63 0.93 6.77 -11.71
CA LEU A 63 1.52 7.14 -10.42
C LEU A 63 1.48 5.93 -9.48
N GLU A 64 2.62 5.46 -9.01
CA GLU A 64 2.69 4.41 -7.99
C GLU A 64 2.90 5.03 -6.61
N LEU A 65 2.00 4.71 -5.68
CA LEU A 65 2.12 5.09 -4.27
C LEU A 65 2.86 3.99 -3.50
N GLY A 66 4.01 4.33 -2.91
CA GLY A 66 4.87 3.41 -2.17
C GLY A 66 5.59 2.43 -3.08
N ALA A 67 6.41 2.94 -4.00
CA ALA A 67 7.08 2.13 -5.01
C ALA A 67 8.19 1.20 -4.45
N GLY A 68 8.65 1.46 -3.22
CA GLY A 68 9.67 0.66 -2.55
C GLY A 68 10.90 0.44 -3.41
N THR A 69 11.23 -0.81 -3.67
CA THR A 69 12.36 -1.22 -4.52
C THR A 69 12.02 -1.32 -6.01
N LEU A 70 10.94 -0.69 -6.48
CA LEU A 70 10.42 -0.72 -7.86
C LEU A 70 9.98 -2.12 -8.34
N ASN A 71 9.58 -2.97 -7.41
CA ASN A 71 9.21 -4.36 -7.71
C ASN A 71 8.01 -4.50 -8.65
N HIS A 72 7.13 -3.50 -8.72
CA HIS A 72 5.96 -3.54 -9.58
C HIS A 72 6.29 -3.33 -11.06
N LEU A 73 7.31 -2.53 -11.37
CA LEU A 73 7.68 -2.18 -12.74
C LEU A 73 7.93 -3.38 -13.66
N ARG A 74 8.42 -4.50 -13.12
CA ARG A 74 8.63 -5.75 -13.91
C ARG A 74 7.33 -6.38 -14.41
N PHE A 75 6.18 -6.00 -13.84
CA PHE A 75 4.86 -6.49 -14.26
C PHE A 75 4.21 -5.53 -15.25
N GLU A 76 4.63 -4.26 -15.30
CA GLU A 76 4.11 -3.26 -16.22
C GLU A 76 4.76 -3.42 -17.61
N ARG A 77 3.94 -3.28 -18.66
CA ARG A 77 4.40 -3.43 -20.05
C ARG A 77 5.42 -2.37 -20.48
N GLY A 78 5.44 -1.22 -19.80
CA GLY A 78 6.33 -0.11 -20.11
C GLY A 78 5.84 0.76 -21.29
N GLY A 79 6.61 1.84 -21.53
CA GLY A 79 6.28 2.82 -22.59
C GLY A 79 5.43 3.99 -22.13
N GLU A 80 4.75 3.87 -20.98
CA GLU A 80 3.96 4.95 -20.40
C GLU A 80 4.77 5.80 -19.43
N PRO A 81 4.48 7.12 -19.31
CA PRO A 81 5.09 7.94 -18.27
C PRO A 81 4.77 7.36 -16.88
N TYR A 82 5.81 7.10 -16.09
CA TYR A 82 5.69 6.49 -14.79
C TYR A 82 6.31 7.39 -13.71
N ASP A 83 5.50 7.82 -12.78
CA ASP A 83 5.92 8.57 -11.60
C ASP A 83 5.74 7.72 -10.34
N ILE A 84 6.55 8.00 -9.32
CA ILE A 84 6.49 7.28 -8.04
C ILE A 84 6.38 8.24 -6.87
N VAL A 85 5.73 7.76 -5.81
CA VAL A 85 5.78 8.35 -4.47
C VAL A 85 6.48 7.35 -3.56
N GLU A 86 7.70 7.66 -3.13
CA GLU A 86 8.50 6.81 -2.23
C GLU A 86 9.48 7.67 -1.42
N PRO A 87 9.24 7.87 -0.11
CA PRO A 87 10.08 8.73 0.72
C PRO A 87 11.50 8.16 0.96
N PHE A 88 11.68 6.85 0.80
CA PHE A 88 12.95 6.19 1.09
C PHE A 88 13.76 5.96 -0.18
N ARG A 89 14.37 7.02 -0.72
CA ARG A 89 15.17 7.02 -1.97
C ARG A 89 16.21 5.91 -2.04
N GLN A 90 16.78 5.51 -0.89
CA GLN A 90 17.76 4.44 -0.81
C GLN A 90 17.23 3.06 -1.21
N LEU A 91 15.90 2.87 -1.21
CA LEU A 91 15.28 1.60 -1.65
C LEU A 91 15.41 1.39 -3.17
N TYR A 92 15.48 2.46 -3.95
CA TYR A 92 15.48 2.39 -5.40
C TYR A 92 16.67 3.05 -6.09
N ALA A 93 17.53 3.79 -5.37
CA ALA A 93 18.62 4.59 -5.95
C ALA A 93 19.62 3.80 -6.82
N GLY A 94 19.80 2.50 -6.57
CA GLY A 94 20.67 1.61 -7.36
C GLY A 94 19.92 0.69 -8.32
N ASN A 95 18.60 0.84 -8.44
CA ASN A 95 17.81 -0.06 -9.27
C ASN A 95 17.88 0.35 -10.76
N PRO A 96 18.20 -0.57 -11.69
CA PRO A 96 18.23 -0.25 -13.13
C PRO A 96 16.87 0.20 -13.69
N GLU A 97 15.76 -0.22 -13.09
CA GLU A 97 14.41 0.22 -13.46
C GLU A 97 14.17 1.73 -13.19
N LEU A 98 15.05 2.39 -12.43
CA LEU A 98 14.98 3.83 -12.19
C LEU A 98 14.98 4.65 -13.49
N ALA A 99 15.62 4.14 -14.55
CA ALA A 99 15.62 4.76 -15.87
C ALA A 99 14.20 4.88 -16.51
N ARG A 100 13.23 4.13 -16.02
CA ARG A 100 11.82 4.17 -16.47
C ARG A 100 10.99 5.19 -15.69
N ILE A 101 11.53 5.73 -14.59
CA ILE A 101 10.83 6.69 -13.72
C ILE A 101 11.03 8.10 -14.26
N ARG A 102 9.91 8.78 -14.51
CA ARG A 102 9.91 10.18 -14.96
C ARG A 102 10.14 11.14 -13.79
N ASN A 103 9.36 10.99 -12.70
CA ASN A 103 9.47 11.78 -11.48
C ASN A 103 9.33 10.89 -10.24
N ALA A 104 10.05 11.28 -9.17
CA ALA A 104 9.95 10.66 -7.85
C ALA A 104 9.66 11.73 -6.80
N TYR A 105 8.64 11.48 -5.96
CA TYR A 105 8.18 12.36 -4.91
C TYR A 105 8.32 11.66 -3.55
N ASP A 106 8.56 12.41 -2.49
CA ASP A 106 8.63 11.85 -1.14
C ASP A 106 7.22 11.68 -0.52
N SER A 107 6.23 12.43 -1.04
CA SER A 107 4.82 12.35 -0.60
C SER A 107 3.87 12.60 -1.77
N VAL A 108 2.67 12.02 -1.72
CA VAL A 108 1.61 12.30 -2.70
C VAL A 108 1.17 13.77 -2.69
N THR A 109 1.40 14.49 -1.58
CA THR A 109 1.12 15.93 -1.48
C THR A 109 2.09 16.79 -2.31
N GLU A 110 3.27 16.28 -2.63
CA GLU A 110 4.27 16.96 -3.47
C GLU A 110 4.01 16.79 -4.96
N VAL A 111 3.18 15.83 -5.34
CA VAL A 111 2.75 15.67 -6.73
C VAL A 111 2.01 16.94 -7.14
N PRO A 112 2.38 17.63 -8.25
CA PRO A 112 1.73 18.86 -8.67
C PRO A 112 0.21 18.74 -8.75
N ALA A 113 -0.50 19.79 -8.33
CA ALA A 113 -1.97 19.75 -8.24
C ALA A 113 -2.67 19.65 -9.61
N ASP A 114 -1.99 20.08 -10.67
CA ASP A 114 -2.41 20.03 -12.06
C ASP A 114 -2.03 18.71 -12.77
N SER A 115 -1.19 17.88 -12.14
CA SER A 115 -0.86 16.55 -12.68
C SER A 115 -2.09 15.67 -12.76
N ARG A 116 -2.19 14.90 -13.85
CA ARG A 116 -3.27 13.94 -14.08
C ARG A 116 -2.69 12.60 -14.49
N TYR A 117 -3.25 11.55 -13.88
CA TYR A 117 -2.84 10.17 -14.10
C TYR A 117 -4.03 9.34 -14.56
N ARG A 118 -3.80 8.54 -15.57
CA ARG A 118 -4.77 7.56 -16.05
C ARG A 118 -4.93 6.40 -15.07
N ARG A 119 -3.81 6.05 -14.42
CA ARG A 119 -3.76 5.01 -13.40
C ARG A 119 -3.01 5.53 -12.16
N ILE A 120 -3.59 5.28 -10.99
CA ILE A 120 -2.86 5.42 -9.72
C ILE A 120 -2.87 4.04 -9.07
N VAL A 121 -1.68 3.53 -8.76
CA VAL A 121 -1.49 2.16 -8.28
C VAL A 121 -0.83 2.15 -6.90
N SER A 122 -1.16 1.14 -6.08
CA SER A 122 -0.55 0.96 -4.75
C SER A 122 -0.56 -0.52 -4.38
N ILE A 123 0.58 -1.09 -4.02
CA ILE A 123 0.69 -2.51 -3.70
C ILE A 123 1.37 -2.69 -2.34
N ALA A 124 0.63 -3.24 -1.38
CA ALA A 124 1.09 -3.49 -0.01
C ALA A 124 1.65 -2.22 0.69
N VAL A 125 0.90 -1.11 0.59
CA VAL A 125 1.30 0.21 1.14
C VAL A 125 0.19 0.84 1.98
N LEU A 126 -1.07 0.76 1.55
CA LEU A 126 -2.19 1.48 2.21
C LEU A 126 -2.37 1.09 3.67
N GLU A 127 -1.99 -0.12 4.05
CA GLU A 127 -1.99 -0.61 5.42
C GLU A 127 -0.98 0.12 6.33
N HIS A 128 0.04 0.74 5.75
CA HIS A 128 1.12 1.44 6.46
C HIS A 128 0.90 2.95 6.60
N LEU A 129 -0.01 3.54 5.83
CA LEU A 129 -0.19 4.99 5.77
C LEU A 129 -0.89 5.52 7.03
N THR A 130 -0.22 6.40 7.75
CA THR A 130 -0.74 6.96 9.01
C THR A 130 -1.84 7.99 8.79
N ASP A 131 -1.90 8.64 7.64
CA ASP A 131 -2.98 9.56 7.24
C ASP A 131 -3.63 9.12 5.91
N LEU A 132 -4.09 7.87 5.88
CA LEU A 132 -4.67 7.25 4.70
C LEU A 132 -5.80 8.06 4.04
N PRO A 133 -6.76 8.72 4.77
CA PRO A 133 -7.78 9.52 4.12
C PRO A 133 -7.21 10.70 3.33
N ARG A 134 -6.16 11.36 3.85
CA ARG A 134 -5.47 12.46 3.18
C ARG A 134 -4.77 11.98 1.91
N ASP A 135 -4.03 10.89 2.01
CA ASP A 135 -3.29 10.34 0.88
C ASP A 135 -4.23 9.87 -0.24
N LEU A 136 -5.34 9.21 0.12
CA LEU A 136 -6.37 8.81 -0.84
C LEU A 136 -7.11 10.02 -1.46
N ALA A 137 -7.37 11.08 -0.68
CA ALA A 137 -7.98 12.31 -1.20
C ALA A 137 -7.03 13.00 -2.21
N CYS A 138 -5.74 13.09 -1.88
CA CYS A 138 -4.72 13.60 -2.81
C CYS A 138 -4.65 12.76 -4.09
N ALA A 139 -4.68 11.44 -3.99
CA ALA A 139 -4.71 10.55 -5.14
C ALA A 139 -5.97 10.74 -5.99
N ALA A 140 -7.15 10.82 -5.36
CA ALA A 140 -8.42 11.03 -6.05
C ALA A 140 -8.44 12.34 -6.87
N LEU A 141 -7.85 13.42 -6.35
CA LEU A 141 -7.75 14.70 -7.08
C LEU A 141 -6.80 14.65 -8.27
N ARG A 142 -5.79 13.78 -8.25
CA ARG A 142 -4.80 13.60 -9.32
C ARG A 142 -5.16 12.53 -10.34
N LEU A 143 -6.20 11.76 -10.07
CA LEU A 143 -6.72 10.77 -11.02
C LEU A 143 -7.53 11.47 -12.11
N ASP A 144 -7.41 11.04 -13.36
CA ASP A 144 -8.28 11.46 -14.45
C ASP A 144 -9.74 11.11 -14.15
N ALA A 145 -10.68 11.82 -14.76
CA ALA A 145 -12.13 11.60 -14.54
C ALA A 145 -12.57 10.17 -14.90
N ASP A 146 -11.99 9.60 -15.93
CA ASP A 146 -12.18 8.22 -16.40
C ASP A 146 -11.02 7.29 -16.02
N GLY A 147 -10.10 7.77 -15.18
CA GLY A 147 -8.97 7.01 -14.67
C GLY A 147 -9.36 5.92 -13.68
N VAL A 148 -8.38 5.11 -13.30
CA VAL A 148 -8.55 4.02 -12.35
C VAL A 148 -7.54 4.10 -11.21
N PHE A 149 -8.02 4.00 -9.98
CA PHE A 149 -7.20 3.74 -8.80
C PHE A 149 -7.22 2.24 -8.53
N GLN A 150 -6.05 1.64 -8.36
CA GLN A 150 -5.88 0.20 -8.17
C GLN A 150 -4.99 -0.06 -6.96
N ALA A 151 -5.45 -0.90 -6.05
CA ALA A 151 -4.66 -1.25 -4.89
C ALA A 151 -4.67 -2.76 -4.62
N GLY A 152 -3.50 -3.32 -4.37
CA GLY A 152 -3.32 -4.62 -3.77
C GLY A 152 -3.00 -4.48 -2.28
N ILE A 153 -3.80 -5.09 -1.41
CA ILE A 153 -3.63 -5.00 0.04
C ILE A 153 -3.67 -6.37 0.70
N PRO A 154 -2.97 -6.58 1.84
CA PRO A 154 -3.18 -7.77 2.65
C PRO A 154 -4.60 -7.76 3.24
N SER A 155 -5.20 -8.93 3.41
CA SER A 155 -6.51 -9.08 4.06
C SER A 155 -6.42 -8.93 5.59
N GLU A 156 -5.78 -7.84 6.04
CA GLU A 156 -5.54 -7.54 7.45
C GLU A 156 -6.85 -7.54 8.24
N GLY A 157 -6.86 -8.25 9.38
CA GLY A 157 -8.06 -8.52 10.17
C GLY A 157 -8.88 -9.74 9.70
N GLY A 158 -8.44 -10.44 8.64
CA GLY A 158 -8.98 -11.74 8.21
C GLY A 158 -8.32 -12.92 8.92
N PHE A 159 -9.08 -14.00 9.14
CA PHE A 159 -8.60 -15.19 9.85
C PHE A 159 -7.44 -15.89 9.11
N LEU A 160 -7.59 -16.12 7.80
CA LEU A 160 -6.55 -16.80 7.01
C LEU A 160 -5.25 -15.97 6.92
N TRP A 161 -5.37 -14.64 6.78
CA TRP A 161 -4.23 -13.74 6.86
C TRP A 161 -3.51 -13.83 8.20
N TRP A 162 -4.28 -13.77 9.31
CA TRP A 162 -3.74 -13.88 10.66
C TRP A 162 -3.03 -15.22 10.86
N LEU A 163 -3.65 -16.34 10.44
CA LEU A 163 -3.07 -17.67 10.53
C LEU A 163 -1.78 -17.79 9.70
N GLY A 164 -1.77 -17.23 8.48
CA GLY A 164 -0.64 -17.27 7.57
C GLY A 164 0.60 -16.59 8.15
N TRP A 165 0.50 -15.32 8.54
CA TRP A 165 1.67 -14.63 9.08
C TRP A 165 2.06 -15.16 10.48
N ARG A 166 1.10 -15.56 11.32
CA ARG A 166 1.41 -16.07 12.66
C ARG A 166 2.03 -17.47 12.61
N GLY A 167 1.54 -18.33 11.75
CA GLY A 167 2.03 -19.70 11.58
C GLY A 167 3.35 -19.82 10.83
N ALA A 168 3.62 -18.91 9.88
CA ALA A 168 4.85 -18.91 9.10
C ALA A 168 5.84 -17.88 9.64
N THR A 169 5.71 -16.61 9.24
CA THR A 169 6.65 -15.54 9.59
C THR A 169 6.75 -15.32 11.11
N GLY A 170 5.62 -15.33 11.81
CA GLY A 170 5.57 -15.11 13.26
C GLY A 170 6.26 -16.23 14.04
N LEU A 171 6.03 -17.49 13.66
CA LEU A 171 6.69 -18.64 14.30
C LEU A 171 8.20 -18.62 14.02
N ALA A 172 8.62 -18.40 12.79
CA ALA A 172 10.04 -18.27 12.43
C ALA A 172 10.74 -17.12 13.17
N TYR A 173 10.05 -15.97 13.29
CA TYR A 173 10.54 -14.83 14.06
C TYR A 173 10.70 -15.17 15.54
N PHE A 174 9.68 -15.81 16.14
CA PHE A 174 9.72 -16.23 17.55
C PHE A 174 10.84 -17.22 17.82
N LEU A 175 11.00 -18.23 16.98
CA LEU A 175 12.07 -19.24 17.13
C LEU A 175 13.47 -18.61 17.04
N ARG A 176 13.62 -17.55 16.25
CA ARG A 176 14.91 -16.85 16.09
C ARG A 176 15.19 -15.85 17.20
N THR A 177 14.18 -15.15 17.69
CA THR A 177 14.36 -13.96 18.57
C THR A 177 13.76 -14.11 19.96
N GLY A 178 12.85 -15.06 20.18
CA GLY A 178 12.05 -15.20 21.39
C GLY A 178 10.94 -14.13 21.54
N LEU A 179 10.72 -13.27 20.53
CA LEU A 179 9.81 -12.12 20.60
C LEU A 179 8.54 -12.34 19.77
N ASP A 180 7.42 -11.69 20.17
CA ASP A 180 6.16 -11.74 19.43
C ASP A 180 6.23 -10.83 18.19
N TYR A 181 6.16 -11.44 17.00
CA TYR A 181 6.06 -10.73 15.73
C TYR A 181 4.80 -9.88 15.59
N GLY A 182 3.74 -10.22 16.32
CA GLY A 182 2.50 -9.44 16.33
C GLY A 182 2.68 -8.00 16.82
N VAL A 183 3.74 -7.70 17.58
CA VAL A 183 4.10 -6.33 17.96
C VAL A 183 4.59 -5.55 16.74
N VAL A 184 5.45 -6.17 15.92
CA VAL A 184 5.95 -5.58 14.66
C VAL A 184 4.80 -5.39 13.67
N MET A 185 3.94 -6.39 13.52
CA MET A 185 2.75 -6.30 12.64
C MET A 185 1.84 -5.12 13.02
N ARG A 186 1.57 -4.91 14.30
CA ARG A 186 0.75 -3.77 14.76
C ARG A 186 1.46 -2.41 14.60
N HIS A 187 2.79 -2.39 14.65
CA HIS A 187 3.57 -1.20 14.38
C HIS A 187 3.51 -0.82 12.89
N GLU A 188 3.61 -1.80 12.02
CA GLU A 188 3.61 -1.60 10.56
C GLU A 188 2.21 -1.38 10.00
N HIS A 189 1.27 -2.27 10.33
CA HIS A 189 -0.08 -2.28 9.77
C HIS A 189 -1.04 -1.49 10.66
N VAL A 190 -1.11 -0.19 10.40
CA VAL A 190 -2.01 0.71 11.13
C VAL A 190 -3.43 0.72 10.58
N ASN A 191 -3.65 0.23 9.35
CA ASN A 191 -4.96 0.16 8.70
C ASN A 191 -5.36 -1.28 8.38
N LYS A 192 -6.58 -1.65 8.71
CA LYS A 192 -7.17 -2.95 8.34
C LYS A 192 -7.79 -2.91 6.95
N ALA A 193 -7.84 -4.05 6.27
CA ALA A 193 -8.39 -4.13 4.92
C ALA A 193 -9.81 -3.55 4.79
N LYS A 194 -10.70 -3.82 5.76
CA LYS A 194 -12.07 -3.27 5.76
C LYS A 194 -12.11 -1.75 5.93
N GLU A 195 -11.18 -1.17 6.65
CA GLU A 195 -11.06 0.28 6.83
C GLU A 195 -10.60 0.93 5.53
N ILE A 196 -9.58 0.34 4.88
CA ILE A 196 -9.10 0.77 3.56
C ILE A 196 -10.25 0.70 2.53
N GLU A 197 -10.98 -0.41 2.46
CA GLU A 197 -12.14 -0.54 1.57
C GLU A 197 -13.19 0.53 1.84
N ALA A 198 -13.49 0.85 3.10
CA ALA A 198 -14.48 1.86 3.47
C ALA A 198 -14.05 3.26 3.01
N LEU A 199 -12.77 3.63 3.18
CA LEU A 199 -12.24 4.92 2.73
C LEU A 199 -12.18 5.03 1.21
N VAL A 200 -11.80 3.96 0.51
CA VAL A 200 -11.84 3.94 -0.96
C VAL A 200 -13.28 4.10 -1.45
N ARG A 201 -14.27 3.42 -0.85
CA ARG A 201 -15.70 3.58 -1.19
C ARG A 201 -16.26 4.96 -0.86
N LEU A 202 -15.69 5.66 0.11
CA LEU A 202 -16.04 7.04 0.40
C LEU A 202 -15.62 7.98 -0.74
N LEU A 203 -14.39 7.83 -1.22
CA LEU A 203 -13.76 8.75 -2.17
C LEU A 203 -13.99 8.39 -3.65
N PHE A 204 -14.51 7.19 -3.93
CA PHE A 204 -14.78 6.73 -5.30
C PHE A 204 -16.21 6.21 -5.43
N ALA A 205 -16.87 6.57 -6.52
CA ALA A 205 -18.27 6.17 -6.73
C ALA A 205 -18.44 4.71 -7.19
N GLN A 206 -17.42 4.14 -7.82
CA GLN A 206 -17.42 2.76 -8.29
C GLN A 206 -16.22 2.03 -7.72
N VAL A 207 -16.46 0.98 -6.92
CA VAL A 207 -15.40 0.18 -6.30
C VAL A 207 -15.74 -1.30 -6.42
N SER A 208 -14.87 -2.03 -7.09
CA SER A 208 -14.89 -3.50 -7.10
C SER A 208 -13.77 -4.06 -6.21
N VAL A 209 -14.02 -5.21 -5.61
CA VAL A 209 -13.04 -5.89 -4.75
C VAL A 209 -13.00 -7.35 -5.13
N SER A 210 -11.82 -7.85 -5.46
CA SER A 210 -11.56 -9.28 -5.60
C SER A 210 -10.54 -9.75 -4.57
N ARG A 211 -10.66 -10.99 -4.11
CA ARG A 211 -9.80 -11.54 -3.05
C ARG A 211 -9.18 -12.86 -3.49
N PHE A 212 -8.09 -13.22 -2.85
CA PHE A 212 -7.35 -14.44 -3.10
C PHE A 212 -7.00 -15.15 -1.78
N PRO A 213 -7.15 -16.48 -1.70
CA PRO A 213 -7.64 -17.42 -2.73
C PRO A 213 -9.16 -17.47 -2.84
N THR A 214 -9.92 -16.97 -1.88
CA THR A 214 -11.38 -17.01 -1.89
C THR A 214 -11.97 -15.59 -1.87
N PRO A 215 -13.26 -15.41 -2.26
CA PRO A 215 -13.90 -14.09 -2.24
C PRO A 215 -14.22 -13.60 -0.81
N PHE A 216 -14.12 -14.48 0.19
CA PHE A 216 -14.46 -14.17 1.57
C PHE A 216 -13.26 -13.54 2.30
N HIS A 217 -13.46 -12.40 2.95
CA HIS A 217 -12.40 -11.69 3.69
C HIS A 217 -11.69 -12.59 4.72
N GLN A 218 -12.46 -13.39 5.48
CA GLN A 218 -11.89 -14.27 6.51
C GLN A 218 -11.02 -15.41 5.93
N LEU A 219 -11.25 -15.78 4.67
CA LEU A 219 -10.58 -16.87 3.97
C LEU A 219 -9.71 -16.37 2.81
N SER A 220 -9.16 -15.16 2.92
CA SER A 220 -8.27 -14.56 1.92
C SER A 220 -6.97 -14.07 2.52
N PHE A 221 -5.90 -14.10 1.72
CA PHE A 221 -4.61 -13.52 2.06
C PHE A 221 -4.52 -12.08 1.58
N TYR A 222 -5.05 -11.81 0.38
CA TYR A 222 -4.94 -10.51 -0.29
C TYR A 222 -6.26 -10.10 -0.88
N ALA A 223 -6.44 -8.78 -0.99
CA ALA A 223 -7.53 -8.16 -1.72
C ALA A 223 -6.97 -7.20 -2.78
N TYR A 224 -7.60 -7.18 -3.94
CA TYR A 224 -7.39 -6.20 -4.99
C TYR A 224 -8.62 -5.31 -5.07
N LEU A 225 -8.39 -4.02 -5.02
CA LEU A 225 -9.41 -2.98 -5.18
C LEU A 225 -9.20 -2.28 -6.52
N GLU A 226 -10.28 -2.12 -7.27
CA GLU A 226 -10.34 -1.25 -8.44
C GLU A 226 -11.41 -0.20 -8.19
N ALA A 227 -11.02 1.08 -8.25
CA ALA A 227 -11.89 2.21 -7.94
C ALA A 227 -11.86 3.22 -9.09
N ARG A 228 -13.05 3.71 -9.47
CA ARG A 228 -13.27 4.65 -10.56
C ARG A 228 -14.22 5.77 -10.13
N ARG A 229 -14.25 6.83 -10.92
CA ARG A 229 -15.10 8.01 -10.68
C ARG A 229 -14.78 8.64 -9.32
N PRO A 230 -13.63 9.32 -9.20
CA PRO A 230 -13.24 9.99 -7.97
C PRO A 230 -14.26 11.06 -7.59
N ARG A 231 -14.66 11.10 -6.33
CA ARG A 231 -15.53 12.11 -5.75
C ARG A 231 -14.68 13.29 -5.30
N ARG A 232 -14.34 14.15 -6.25
CA ARG A 232 -13.39 15.26 -6.07
C ARG A 232 -13.88 16.26 -5.02
N ASP A 233 -15.18 16.54 -5.01
CA ASP A 233 -15.84 17.39 -4.01
C ASP A 233 -15.60 16.92 -2.57
N LEU A 234 -15.75 15.62 -2.32
CA LEU A 234 -15.47 15.04 -1.00
C LEU A 234 -13.97 15.05 -0.67
N ALA A 235 -13.12 14.80 -1.66
CA ALA A 235 -11.68 14.85 -1.48
C ALA A 235 -11.19 16.27 -1.14
N GLU A 236 -11.71 17.29 -1.81
CA GLU A 236 -11.42 18.70 -1.55
C GLU A 236 -11.89 19.10 -0.15
N GLN A 237 -13.16 18.80 0.21
CA GLN A 237 -13.70 19.06 1.54
C GLN A 237 -12.88 18.40 2.66
N TRP A 238 -12.38 17.19 2.41
CA TRP A 238 -11.52 16.52 3.38
C TRP A 238 -10.19 17.24 3.55
N LEU A 239 -9.55 17.66 2.46
CA LEU A 239 -8.26 18.35 2.50
C LEU A 239 -8.34 19.77 3.06
N GLU A 240 -9.50 20.43 2.97
CA GLU A 240 -9.71 21.74 3.60
C GLU A 240 -9.56 21.72 5.12
N LYS A 241 -9.82 20.58 5.76
CA LYS A 241 -9.62 20.41 7.21
C LYS A 241 -8.15 20.47 7.64
N TYR A 242 -7.22 20.36 6.70
CA TYR A 242 -5.78 20.37 6.94
C TYR A 242 -5.10 21.69 6.50
N ARG A 243 -5.88 22.66 6.00
CA ARG A 243 -5.44 24.02 5.69
C ARG A 243 -5.60 24.91 6.92
#